data_fbe73c0f06aa3f82c33d232af57c21d8
#
_entry.id   fbe73c0f06aa3f82c33d232af57c21d8
#
_cell.length_a   1.000
_cell.length_b   1.000
_cell.length_c   1.000
_cell.angle_alpha   90.00
_cell.angle_beta   90.00
_cell.angle_gamma   90.00
#
_symmetry.space_group_name_H-M   'P 1'
#
loop_
_entity.id
_entity.type
_entity.pdbx_description
1 polymer ?
#
loop_
_entity_poly.entity_id
_entity_poly.type
_entity_poly.pdbx_seq_one_letter_code
_entity_poly.pdbx_strand_id
1 'polypeptide(L)'
;MRRLPPLGAIEAFVQVARLGSVKAAAAELALSAPALSRRVQSLERFVDRPLFERRHQAMTLNVDGERLLAQLAPLLDSLSDAVESLTGTVEVLRVRLGVLPLFASQRLFPHLGKLRHEHPELHLDIDTAGHGVVRLGEGLDA
;
A
#
# COMPACT_ATOMS: atom_id res chain seq x y z
N MET A 1 -9.27 -20.24 15.32
CA MET A 1 -8.11 -19.36 15.03
C MET A 1 -8.05 -19.13 13.51
N ARG A 2 -8.17 -17.89 13.01
CA ARG A 2 -8.04 -17.62 11.58
C ARG A 2 -6.57 -17.80 11.17
N ARG A 3 -6.33 -18.66 10.19
CA ARG A 3 -4.99 -18.88 9.66
C ARG A 3 -4.65 -17.74 8.70
N LEU A 4 -3.61 -16.97 9.01
CA LEU A 4 -3.11 -15.92 8.13
C LEU A 4 -1.93 -16.43 7.28
N PRO A 5 -1.75 -15.92 6.07
CA PRO A 5 -0.53 -16.18 5.31
C PRO A 5 0.67 -15.54 6.00
N PRO A 6 1.90 -15.99 5.71
CA PRO A 6 3.09 -15.34 6.23
C PRO A 6 3.12 -13.85 5.84
N LEU A 7 3.42 -12.97 6.81
CA LEU A 7 3.48 -11.52 6.57
C LEU A 7 4.40 -11.17 5.40
N GLY A 8 5.58 -11.78 5.34
CA GLY A 8 6.52 -11.55 4.23
C GLY A 8 6.01 -11.97 2.85
N ALA A 9 4.98 -12.84 2.77
CA ALA A 9 4.31 -13.17 1.51
C ALA A 9 3.33 -12.05 1.11
N ILE A 10 2.67 -11.43 2.08
CA ILE A 10 1.80 -10.25 1.87
C ILE A 10 2.64 -9.05 1.43
N GLU A 11 3.76 -8.77 2.12
CA GLU A 11 4.69 -7.69 1.77
C GLU A 11 5.22 -7.85 0.34
N ALA A 12 5.67 -9.06 -0.01
CA ALA A 12 6.17 -9.36 -1.36
C ALA A 12 5.09 -9.10 -2.43
N PHE A 13 3.87 -9.54 -2.20
CA PHE A 13 2.74 -9.30 -3.10
C PHE A 13 2.47 -7.81 -3.29
N VAL A 14 2.33 -7.05 -2.20
CA VAL A 14 2.04 -5.61 -2.24
C VAL A 14 3.15 -4.84 -2.95
N GLN A 15 4.41 -5.15 -2.69
CA GLN A 15 5.54 -4.48 -3.34
C GLN A 15 5.63 -4.79 -4.84
N VAL A 16 5.44 -6.04 -5.25
CA VAL A 16 5.39 -6.39 -6.68
C VAL A 16 4.23 -5.69 -7.38
N ALA A 17 3.08 -5.61 -6.74
CA ALA A 17 1.90 -4.93 -7.27
C ALA A 17 2.13 -3.42 -7.43
N ARG A 18 2.76 -2.77 -6.44
CA ARG A 18 3.06 -1.33 -6.46
C ARG A 18 4.12 -0.96 -7.52
N LEU A 19 5.17 -1.77 -7.66
CA LEU A 19 6.32 -1.48 -8.51
C LEU A 19 6.20 -2.10 -9.92
N GLY A 20 5.29 -3.02 -10.14
CA GLY A 20 5.10 -3.71 -11.41
C GLY A 20 6.29 -4.58 -11.86
N SER A 21 7.28 -4.78 -10.98
CA SER A 21 8.54 -5.45 -11.28
C SER A 21 9.03 -6.28 -10.10
N VAL A 22 9.23 -7.57 -10.33
CA VAL A 22 9.82 -8.49 -9.32
C VAL A 22 11.24 -8.04 -8.94
N LYS A 23 12.02 -7.56 -9.92
CA LYS A 23 13.40 -7.11 -9.68
C LYS A 23 13.43 -5.88 -8.77
N ALA A 24 12.59 -4.88 -9.06
CA ALA A 24 12.50 -3.66 -8.26
C ALA A 24 12.00 -3.96 -6.84
N ALA A 25 10.96 -4.78 -6.71
CA ALA A 25 10.41 -5.18 -5.43
C ALA A 25 11.40 -6.01 -4.58
N ALA A 26 12.19 -6.86 -5.22
CA ALA A 26 13.23 -7.63 -4.55
C ALA A 26 14.32 -6.71 -3.98
N ALA A 27 14.75 -5.70 -4.74
CA ALA A 27 15.72 -4.71 -4.29
C ALA A 27 15.19 -3.94 -3.08
N GLU A 28 13.92 -3.50 -3.13
CA GLU A 28 13.28 -2.76 -2.04
C GLU A 28 13.19 -3.57 -0.73
N LEU A 29 12.91 -4.85 -0.84
CA LEU A 29 12.82 -5.76 0.32
C LEU A 29 14.14 -6.42 0.71
N ALA A 30 15.26 -6.02 0.10
CA ALA A 30 16.58 -6.62 0.30
C ALA A 30 16.59 -8.16 0.10
N LEU A 31 15.87 -8.61 -0.93
CA LEU A 31 15.74 -10.03 -1.29
C LEU A 31 16.31 -10.31 -2.68
N SER A 32 16.62 -11.57 -2.96
CA SER A 32 16.84 -12.02 -4.33
C SER A 32 15.49 -12.15 -5.08
N ALA A 33 15.50 -11.95 -6.41
CA ALA A 33 14.29 -12.11 -7.22
C ALA A 33 13.64 -13.51 -7.10
N PRO A 34 14.41 -14.62 -7.06
CA PRO A 34 13.83 -15.95 -6.79
C PRO A 34 13.19 -16.07 -5.41
N ALA A 35 13.79 -15.45 -4.39
CA ALA A 35 13.23 -15.47 -3.02
C ALA A 35 11.90 -14.71 -2.96
N LEU A 36 11.84 -13.52 -3.59
CA LEU A 36 10.61 -12.75 -3.70
C LEU A 36 9.53 -13.50 -4.45
N SER A 37 9.86 -14.10 -5.61
CA SER A 37 8.91 -14.89 -6.39
C SER A 37 8.33 -16.06 -5.60
N ARG A 38 9.14 -16.75 -4.79
CA ARG A 38 8.66 -17.82 -3.89
C ARG A 38 7.70 -17.30 -2.83
N ARG A 39 7.92 -16.08 -2.29
CA ARG A 39 7.00 -15.46 -1.33
C ARG A 39 5.65 -15.14 -1.97
N VAL A 40 5.65 -14.56 -3.18
CA VAL A 40 4.41 -14.30 -3.94
C VAL A 40 3.66 -15.61 -4.21
N GLN A 41 4.35 -16.63 -4.71
CA GLN A 41 3.75 -17.95 -4.96
C GLN A 41 3.21 -18.60 -3.66
N SER A 42 3.84 -18.33 -2.52
CA SER A 42 3.34 -18.81 -1.22
C SER A 42 2.00 -18.18 -0.87
N LEU A 43 1.80 -16.89 -1.17
CA LEU A 43 0.51 -16.23 -0.99
C LEU A 43 -0.54 -16.80 -1.95
N GLU A 44 -0.22 -16.93 -3.24
CA GLU A 44 -1.13 -17.50 -4.24
C GLU A 44 -1.59 -18.92 -3.87
N ARG A 45 -0.67 -19.76 -3.39
CA ARG A 45 -1.02 -21.10 -2.88
C ARG A 45 -1.89 -21.06 -1.63
N PHE A 46 -1.66 -20.06 -0.76
CA PHE A 46 -2.46 -19.92 0.47
C PHE A 46 -3.91 -19.53 0.16
N VAL A 47 -4.11 -18.63 -0.81
CA VAL A 47 -5.45 -18.20 -1.24
C VAL A 47 -6.06 -19.12 -2.32
N ASP A 48 -5.26 -20.12 -2.79
CA ASP A 48 -5.62 -21.06 -3.86
C ASP A 48 -6.06 -20.37 -5.16
N ARG A 49 -5.41 -19.26 -5.50
CA ARG A 49 -5.69 -18.48 -6.70
C ARG A 49 -4.44 -17.75 -7.20
N PRO A 50 -4.25 -17.65 -8.53
CA PRO A 50 -3.28 -16.73 -9.09
C PRO A 50 -3.73 -15.28 -8.84
N LEU A 51 -2.78 -14.41 -8.53
CA LEU A 51 -3.02 -12.97 -8.29
C LEU A 51 -2.42 -12.11 -9.39
N PHE A 52 -1.49 -12.66 -10.17
CA PHE A 52 -0.83 -11.98 -11.27
C PHE A 52 -1.05 -12.70 -12.61
N GLU A 53 -1.08 -11.89 -13.68
CA GLU A 53 -0.95 -12.35 -15.05
C GLU A 53 0.45 -12.03 -15.57
N ARG A 54 1.07 -13.00 -16.25
CA ARG A 54 2.35 -12.77 -16.94
C ARG A 54 2.07 -12.26 -18.36
N ARG A 55 2.36 -10.98 -18.60
CA ARG A 55 2.34 -10.39 -19.95
C ARG A 55 3.72 -9.89 -20.29
N HIS A 56 4.37 -10.48 -21.29
CA HIS A 56 5.60 -9.98 -21.93
C HIS A 56 6.62 -9.33 -20.97
N GLN A 57 7.10 -10.05 -19.97
CA GLN A 57 8.07 -9.58 -18.95
C GLN A 57 7.53 -8.64 -17.86
N ALA A 58 6.27 -8.23 -17.89
CA ALA A 58 5.63 -7.49 -16.81
C ALA A 58 4.70 -8.41 -15.99
N MET A 59 4.70 -8.22 -14.68
CA MET A 59 3.71 -8.82 -13.79
C MET A 59 2.59 -7.79 -13.58
N THR A 60 1.42 -8.09 -14.14
CA THR A 60 0.22 -7.29 -13.92
C THR A 60 -0.74 -8.03 -13.01
N LEU A 61 -1.44 -7.30 -12.14
CA LEU A 61 -2.48 -7.90 -11.31
C LEU A 61 -3.65 -8.38 -12.18
N ASN A 62 -4.21 -9.53 -11.83
CA ASN A 62 -5.53 -9.91 -12.30
C ASN A 62 -6.62 -9.33 -11.38
N VAL A 63 -7.90 -9.57 -11.69
CA VAL A 63 -9.05 -9.04 -10.92
C VAL A 63 -9.00 -9.45 -9.43
N ASP A 64 -8.61 -10.69 -9.13
CA ASP A 64 -8.47 -11.15 -7.74
C ASP A 64 -7.30 -10.45 -7.04
N GLY A 65 -6.19 -10.24 -7.75
CA GLY A 65 -5.03 -9.49 -7.26
C GLY A 65 -5.35 -8.02 -6.98
N GLU A 66 -6.07 -7.33 -7.88
CA GLU A 66 -6.50 -5.94 -7.66
C GLU A 66 -7.40 -5.82 -6.44
N ARG A 67 -8.37 -6.73 -6.30
CA ARG A 67 -9.28 -6.76 -5.15
C ARG A 67 -8.54 -7.00 -3.84
N LEU A 68 -7.59 -7.93 -3.85
CA LEU A 68 -6.78 -8.24 -2.67
C LEU A 68 -5.85 -7.09 -2.30
N LEU A 69 -5.21 -6.45 -3.29
CA LEU A 69 -4.35 -5.28 -3.08
C LEU A 69 -5.10 -4.13 -2.41
N ALA A 70 -6.30 -3.81 -2.91
CA ALA A 70 -7.12 -2.73 -2.37
C ALA A 70 -7.46 -2.93 -0.87
N GLN A 71 -7.55 -4.18 -0.43
CA GLN A 71 -7.80 -4.52 0.97
C GLN A 71 -6.52 -4.59 1.82
N LEU A 72 -5.46 -5.20 1.28
CA LEU A 72 -4.24 -5.47 2.05
C LEU A 72 -3.32 -4.26 2.17
N ALA A 73 -3.21 -3.42 1.13
CA ALA A 73 -2.28 -2.30 1.14
C ALA A 73 -2.52 -1.33 2.31
N PRO A 74 -3.74 -0.84 2.57
CA PRO A 74 -3.99 0.04 3.72
C PRO A 74 -3.79 -0.65 5.07
N LEU A 75 -4.04 -1.96 5.17
CA LEU A 75 -3.80 -2.72 6.41
C LEU A 75 -2.31 -2.90 6.68
N LEU A 76 -1.51 -3.13 5.65
CA LEU A 76 -0.07 -3.25 5.77
C LEU A 76 0.56 -1.92 6.19
N ASP A 77 0.13 -0.81 5.60
CA ASP A 77 0.55 0.53 5.97
C ASP A 77 0.19 0.83 7.45
N SER A 78 -1.03 0.49 7.88
CA SER A 78 -1.45 0.65 9.28
C SER A 78 -0.65 -0.22 10.25
N LEU A 79 -0.25 -1.42 9.83
CA LEU A 79 0.61 -2.30 10.64
C LEU A 79 2.02 -1.69 10.78
N SER A 80 2.58 -1.17 9.70
CA SER A 80 3.88 -0.48 9.71
C SER A 80 3.87 0.68 10.69
N ASP A 81 2.85 1.55 10.61
CA ASP A 81 2.71 2.70 11.50
C ASP A 81 2.58 2.29 12.98
N ALA A 82 1.83 1.22 13.27
CA ALA A 82 1.68 0.73 14.62
C ALA A 82 3.03 0.27 15.22
N VAL A 83 3.87 -0.37 14.40
CA VAL A 83 5.22 -0.79 14.81
C VAL A 83 6.13 0.43 14.96
N GLU A 84 6.13 1.34 13.99
CA GLU A 84 6.95 2.55 14.01
C GLU A 84 6.64 3.46 15.20
N SER A 85 5.39 3.54 15.63
CA SER A 85 4.99 4.32 16.81
C SER A 85 5.70 3.88 18.10
N LEU A 86 6.15 2.64 18.18
CA LEU A 86 6.88 2.10 19.35
C LEU A 86 8.40 2.28 19.24
N THR A 87 8.92 2.42 18.03
CA THR A 87 10.38 2.55 17.81
C THR A 87 10.89 3.97 18.06
N GLY A 88 10.02 4.95 18.27
CA GLY A 88 10.36 6.31 18.73
C GLY A 88 11.16 7.14 17.73
N THR A 89 11.25 6.72 16.47
CA THR A 89 12.17 7.32 15.50
C THR A 89 11.60 8.55 14.79
N VAL A 90 10.29 8.71 14.72
CA VAL A 90 9.61 9.96 14.26
C VAL A 90 8.19 9.95 14.80
N GLU A 91 7.73 11.04 15.40
CA GLU A 91 6.29 11.29 15.61
C GLU A 91 5.67 11.48 14.22
N VAL A 92 5.16 10.40 13.63
CA VAL A 92 4.46 10.47 12.34
C VAL A 92 3.12 11.11 12.56
N LEU A 93 3.01 12.37 12.15
CA LEU A 93 1.72 13.06 12.14
C LEU A 93 0.88 12.53 10.97
N ARG A 94 -0.11 11.71 11.29
CA ARG A 94 -1.01 11.16 10.27
C ARG A 94 -2.27 12.02 10.16
N VAL A 95 -2.51 12.53 8.96
CA VAL A 95 -3.72 13.32 8.63
C VAL A 95 -4.51 12.61 7.54
N ARG A 96 -5.79 12.38 7.77
CA ARG A 96 -6.72 11.85 6.76
C ARG A 96 -7.58 12.98 6.22
N LEU A 97 -7.46 13.21 4.91
CA LEU A 97 -8.20 14.25 4.22
C LEU A 97 -9.26 13.65 3.30
N GLY A 98 -10.53 14.01 3.51
CA GLY A 98 -11.59 13.77 2.55
C GLY A 98 -11.71 14.98 1.61
N VAL A 99 -11.38 14.82 0.33
CA VAL A 99 -11.40 15.92 -0.64
C VAL A 99 -12.09 15.51 -1.93
N LEU A 100 -12.68 16.51 -2.60
CA LEU A 100 -13.24 16.30 -3.93
C LEU A 100 -12.14 15.91 -4.92
N PRO A 101 -12.39 14.98 -5.86
CA PRO A 101 -11.39 14.52 -6.84
C PRO A 101 -10.74 15.66 -7.63
N LEU A 102 -11.53 16.66 -8.03
CA LEU A 102 -11.06 17.82 -8.77
C LEU A 102 -10.08 18.68 -7.94
N PHE A 103 -10.39 18.89 -6.66
CA PHE A 103 -9.52 19.63 -5.75
C PHE A 103 -8.21 18.86 -5.52
N ALA A 104 -8.31 17.55 -5.28
CA ALA A 104 -7.13 16.70 -5.11
C ALA A 104 -6.20 16.80 -6.33
N SER A 105 -6.73 16.63 -7.55
CA SER A 105 -5.94 16.62 -8.78
C SER A 105 -5.31 17.97 -9.11
N GLN A 106 -6.04 19.05 -8.93
CA GLN A 106 -5.60 20.40 -9.36
C GLN A 106 -4.79 21.14 -8.29
N ARG A 107 -5.08 20.93 -7.02
CA ARG A 107 -4.50 21.70 -5.93
C ARG A 107 -3.60 20.92 -5.01
N LEU A 108 -3.95 19.66 -4.70
CA LEU A 108 -3.23 18.91 -3.69
C LEU A 108 -2.06 18.13 -4.30
N PHE A 109 -2.30 17.31 -5.33
CA PHE A 109 -1.28 16.45 -5.90
C PHE A 109 -0.05 17.18 -6.45
N PRO A 110 -0.16 18.36 -7.11
CA PRO A 110 1.03 19.07 -7.57
C PRO A 110 1.95 19.54 -6.43
N HIS A 111 1.42 19.70 -5.21
CA HIS A 111 2.18 20.16 -4.05
C HIS A 111 2.63 19.07 -3.10
N LEU A 112 2.17 17.81 -3.28
CA LEU A 112 2.53 16.70 -2.40
C LEU A 112 4.03 16.44 -2.34
N GLY A 113 4.73 16.58 -3.45
CA GLY A 113 6.19 16.39 -3.50
C GLY A 113 6.92 17.39 -2.61
N LYS A 114 6.53 18.65 -2.66
CA LYS A 114 7.08 19.72 -1.82
C LYS A 114 6.74 19.49 -0.35
N LEU A 115 5.48 19.17 -0.07
CA LEU A 115 5.01 18.91 1.29
C LEU A 115 5.76 17.75 1.96
N ARG A 116 5.98 16.65 1.24
CA ARG A 116 6.76 15.51 1.74
C ARG A 116 8.24 15.86 1.98
N HIS A 117 8.79 16.75 1.19
CA HIS A 117 10.17 17.20 1.37
C HIS A 117 10.33 18.12 2.57
N GLU A 118 9.38 19.02 2.78
CA GLU A 118 9.40 19.97 3.90
C GLU A 118 8.95 19.34 5.23
N HIS A 119 8.06 18.35 5.16
CA HIS A 119 7.45 17.67 6.31
C HIS A 119 7.51 16.15 6.14
N PRO A 120 8.70 15.54 6.28
CA PRO A 120 8.86 14.08 6.15
C PRO A 120 8.11 13.31 7.25
N GLU A 121 7.81 13.96 8.37
CA GLU A 121 7.00 13.42 9.47
C GLU A 121 5.50 13.34 9.15
N LEU A 122 5.03 14.07 8.12
CA LEU A 122 3.62 14.14 7.76
C LEU A 122 3.21 13.02 6.82
N HIS A 123 2.32 12.16 7.28
CA HIS A 123 1.68 11.12 6.48
C HIS A 123 0.26 11.55 6.10
N LEU A 124 0.00 11.74 4.81
CA LEU A 124 -1.30 12.14 4.28
C LEU A 124 -2.02 10.98 3.63
N ASP A 125 -3.16 10.60 4.20
CA ASP A 125 -4.14 9.72 3.58
C ASP A 125 -5.22 10.57 2.89
N ILE A 126 -5.37 10.42 1.58
CA ILE A 126 -6.31 11.24 0.79
C ILE A 126 -7.45 10.35 0.31
N ASP A 127 -8.66 10.61 0.79
CA ASP A 127 -9.88 9.96 0.32
C ASP A 127 -10.61 10.87 -0.68
N THR A 128 -10.71 10.41 -1.92
CA THR A 128 -11.40 11.12 -3.01
C THR A 128 -12.75 10.50 -3.37
N ALA A 129 -13.27 9.57 -2.56
CA ALA A 129 -14.48 8.79 -2.86
C ALA A 129 -15.80 9.59 -2.80
N GLY A 130 -15.75 10.91 -2.77
CA GLY A 130 -16.92 11.80 -2.91
C GLY A 130 -17.87 11.87 -1.71
N HIS A 131 -17.55 11.20 -0.61
CA HIS A 131 -18.39 11.15 0.61
C HIS A 131 -17.70 11.81 1.82
N GLY A 132 -16.73 12.68 1.59
CA GLY A 132 -15.90 13.26 2.64
C GLY A 132 -16.70 13.94 3.77
N VAL A 133 -17.77 14.65 3.44
CA VAL A 133 -18.59 15.35 4.43
C VAL A 133 -19.44 14.38 5.27
N VAL A 134 -19.85 13.23 4.70
CA VAL A 134 -20.66 12.22 5.40
C VAL A 134 -19.81 11.36 6.32
N ARG A 135 -18.51 11.27 6.07
CA ARG A 135 -17.56 10.45 6.83
C ARG A 135 -16.75 11.22 7.88
N LEU A 136 -17.02 12.51 8.07
CA LEU A 136 -16.50 13.28 9.20
C LEU A 136 -17.01 12.63 10.50
N GLY A 137 -16.13 12.06 11.26
CA GLY A 137 -16.43 11.24 12.44
C GLY A 137 -16.11 9.76 12.30
N GLU A 138 -15.84 9.26 11.09
CA GLU A 138 -15.38 7.89 10.83
C GLU A 138 -13.84 7.80 10.66
N GLY A 139 -13.09 8.70 11.31
CA GLY A 139 -11.64 8.73 11.29
C GLY A 139 -11.03 9.63 10.19
N LEU A 140 -11.77 10.64 9.73
CA LEU A 140 -11.23 11.76 8.94
C LEU A 140 -10.97 12.95 9.85
N ASP A 141 -9.86 13.66 9.61
CA ASP A 141 -9.45 14.85 10.35
C ASP A 141 -9.91 16.15 9.68
N ALA A 142 -10.18 16.07 8.38
CA ALA A 142 -10.77 17.16 7.56
C ALA A 142 -11.25 16.64 6.19
#